data_e7f428cf798a5c1db727217a1e75685c
#
_entry.id   e7f428cf798a5c1db727217a1e75685c
#
_cell.length_a   1.000
_cell.length_b   1.000
_cell.length_c   1.000
_cell.angle_alpha   90.00
_cell.angle_beta   90.00
_cell.angle_gamma   90.00
#
_symmetry.space_group_name_H-M   'P 1'
#
loop_
_entity.id
_entity.type
_entity.pdbx_description
1 polymer ?
#
loop_
_entity_poly.entity_id
_entity_poly.type
_entity_poly.pdbx_seq_one_letter_code
_entity_poly.pdbx_strand_id
1 'polypeptide(L)'
;MIDFNRPALVGKELNYIQDAVAQGMLCGDGKYTKLCSEWMKKRFEVNQVFLTTSCTHALEMAAFLSDIQPGDEVIMPSYTFVSTADAFVLRGAKIVFVDIRPDTMNIDENLIEQAITDKTRAIVPVHYAGVACEMNRIMEIAQKYNLKVVEDAAQGVDAYYHGKALGTIGDFGCYSFHETKNFTMGEGGALVFQKNEYQEKAEVLREKGTDRSKFFRGQVDKYRWIDYGSSYLPSEMNAAYLYAQLEECDKINRKRHQVYDGYHERLADLEAQGKLDRPFVPDGCAHNAHMYYIKVKDLATRTRLIAYLRENGIAPAFHYVPLHSSPAGEKFGRFCGEDVYTTKESERLLRLPMFYDLSMDDVDYIAEKIHQFEF
;
A
#
# COMPACT_ATOMS: atom_id res chain seq x y z
N MET A 1 -0.54 -11.16 26.07
CA MET A 1 -0.66 -11.51 24.63
C MET A 1 0.04 -10.43 23.84
N ILE A 2 0.92 -10.81 22.94
CA ILE A 2 1.59 -9.88 22.02
C ILE A 2 0.66 -9.67 20.83
N ASP A 3 0.18 -8.42 20.64
CA ASP A 3 -0.74 -8.08 19.56
C ASP A 3 -0.03 -8.16 18.21
N PHE A 4 -0.81 -8.43 17.16
CA PHE A 4 -0.29 -8.47 15.81
C PHE A 4 0.20 -7.10 15.31
N ASN A 5 -0.54 -6.04 15.64
CA ASN A 5 -0.24 -4.65 15.28
C ASN A 5 -0.80 -3.70 16.33
N ARG A 6 -0.13 -2.57 16.51
CA ARG A 6 -0.60 -1.39 17.23
C ARG A 6 -0.26 -0.13 16.46
N PRO A 7 -1.17 0.84 16.36
CA PRO A 7 -0.86 2.14 15.76
C PRO A 7 0.30 2.81 16.49
N ALA A 8 1.19 3.46 15.75
CA ALA A 8 2.23 4.27 16.36
C ALA A 8 1.61 5.49 17.06
N LEU A 9 2.14 5.84 18.25
CA LEU A 9 1.88 7.09 18.94
C LEU A 9 3.21 7.78 19.22
N VAL A 10 3.37 8.99 18.71
CA VAL A 10 4.62 9.74 18.84
C VAL A 10 4.51 10.93 19.81
N GLY A 11 3.28 11.23 20.30
CA GLY A 11 2.97 12.12 21.41
C GLY A 11 2.41 13.49 21.04
N LYS A 12 2.42 13.89 19.76
CA LYS A 12 1.89 15.19 19.32
C LYS A 12 0.48 15.11 18.73
N GLU A 13 -0.05 13.93 18.46
CA GLU A 13 -1.29 13.71 17.72
C GLU A 13 -2.47 14.45 18.34
N LEU A 14 -2.69 14.29 19.65
CA LEU A 14 -3.81 14.95 20.34
C LEU A 14 -3.65 16.47 20.39
N ASN A 15 -2.40 16.97 20.51
CA ASN A 15 -2.14 18.41 20.51
C ASN A 15 -2.51 19.03 19.15
N TYR A 16 -2.18 18.37 18.05
CA TYR A 16 -2.49 18.87 16.71
C TYR A 16 -3.99 18.74 16.37
N ILE A 17 -4.67 17.69 16.84
CA ILE A 17 -6.13 17.61 16.76
C ILE A 17 -6.77 18.77 17.54
N GLN A 18 -6.30 19.05 18.76
CA GLN A 18 -6.82 20.15 19.58
C GLN A 18 -6.58 21.51 18.89
N ASP A 19 -5.42 21.72 18.27
CA ASP A 19 -5.14 22.92 17.48
C ASP A 19 -6.09 23.03 16.25
N ALA A 20 -6.32 21.94 15.52
CA ALA A 20 -7.27 21.94 14.41
C ALA A 20 -8.70 22.33 14.84
N VAL A 21 -9.15 21.80 15.98
CA VAL A 21 -10.45 22.16 16.58
C VAL A 21 -10.48 23.63 16.97
N ALA A 22 -9.43 24.16 17.61
CA ALA A 22 -9.36 25.56 18.03
C ALA A 22 -9.36 26.55 16.86
N GLN A 23 -8.87 26.16 15.68
CA GLN A 23 -8.93 26.97 14.46
C GLN A 23 -10.34 27.06 13.85
N GLY A 24 -11.30 26.22 14.29
CA GLY A 24 -12.67 26.21 13.80
C GLY A 24 -12.87 25.69 12.38
N MET A 25 -11.86 25.09 11.76
CA MET A 25 -11.93 24.47 10.43
C MET A 25 -11.71 22.96 10.56
N LEU A 26 -12.80 22.20 10.53
CA LEU A 26 -12.76 20.73 10.71
C LEU A 26 -12.85 19.95 9.39
N CYS A 27 -13.39 20.58 8.33
CA CYS A 27 -13.36 19.99 6.99
C CYS A 27 -11.95 20.08 6.41
N GLY A 28 -11.62 19.19 5.47
CA GLY A 28 -10.29 19.15 4.88
C GLY A 28 -9.89 20.39 4.07
N ASP A 29 -8.69 20.35 3.51
CA ASP A 29 -7.97 21.44 2.84
C ASP A 29 -7.63 22.64 3.77
N GLY A 30 -7.59 22.40 5.08
CA GLY A 30 -7.12 23.34 6.07
C GLY A 30 -5.60 23.32 6.25
N LYS A 31 -5.17 23.72 7.44
CA LYS A 31 -3.74 23.81 7.81
C LYS A 31 -3.04 22.47 7.72
N TYR A 32 -3.60 21.43 8.35
CA TYR A 32 -2.92 20.13 8.47
C TYR A 32 -2.94 19.33 7.19
N THR A 33 -4.02 19.41 6.39
CA THR A 33 -4.03 18.86 5.02
C THR A 33 -2.90 19.42 4.17
N LYS A 34 -2.67 20.74 4.24
CA LYS A 34 -1.58 21.43 3.52
C LYS A 34 -0.20 21.00 4.04
N LEU A 35 -0.02 20.95 5.36
CA LEU A 35 1.24 20.54 5.98
C LEU A 35 1.60 19.09 5.59
N CYS A 36 0.66 18.15 5.64
CA CYS A 36 0.87 16.77 5.17
C CYS A 36 1.27 16.73 3.68
N SER A 37 0.53 17.48 2.84
CA SER A 37 0.78 17.49 1.40
C SER A 37 2.15 18.07 1.08
N GLU A 38 2.54 19.19 1.69
CA GLU A 38 3.85 19.83 1.48
C GLU A 38 5.00 18.96 2.03
N TRP A 39 4.80 18.28 3.17
CA TRP A 39 5.76 17.34 3.70
C TRP A 39 6.03 16.20 2.71
N MET A 40 4.96 15.57 2.17
CA MET A 40 5.08 14.48 1.20
C MET A 40 5.68 14.95 -0.12
N LYS A 41 5.29 16.13 -0.64
CA LYS A 41 5.90 16.71 -1.85
C LYS A 41 7.40 16.86 -1.69
N LYS A 42 7.85 17.39 -0.57
CA LYS A 42 9.27 17.58 -0.28
C LYS A 42 10.01 16.26 -0.05
N ARG A 43 9.43 15.34 0.74
CA ARG A 43 10.06 14.06 1.11
C ARG A 43 10.20 13.12 -0.06
N PHE A 44 9.18 13.05 -0.91
CA PHE A 44 9.09 12.10 -2.03
C PHE A 44 9.40 12.73 -3.40
N GLU A 45 9.75 14.02 -3.42
CA GLU A 45 10.04 14.76 -4.65
C GLU A 45 8.91 14.65 -5.68
N VAL A 46 7.66 14.77 -5.23
CA VAL A 46 6.45 14.66 -6.05
C VAL A 46 5.70 15.98 -6.16
N ASN A 47 5.19 16.30 -7.35
CA ASN A 47 4.56 17.60 -7.62
C ASN A 47 3.17 17.72 -6.97
N GLN A 48 2.37 16.66 -7.01
CA GLN A 48 0.98 16.70 -6.58
C GLN A 48 0.71 15.64 -5.51
N VAL A 49 0.05 16.06 -4.44
CA VAL A 49 -0.39 15.22 -3.32
C VAL A 49 -1.81 15.59 -2.93
N PHE A 50 -2.71 14.63 -2.97
CA PHE A 50 -4.11 14.77 -2.57
C PHE A 50 -4.43 13.79 -1.46
N LEU A 51 -4.58 14.27 -0.22
CA LEU A 51 -5.08 13.42 0.86
C LEU A 51 -6.48 12.91 0.52
N THR A 52 -6.72 11.64 0.82
CA THR A 52 -7.99 10.94 0.63
C THR A 52 -8.43 10.26 1.91
N THR A 53 -9.71 9.91 1.99
CA THR A 53 -10.29 9.23 3.18
C THR A 53 -9.86 7.76 3.30
N SER A 54 -9.23 7.19 2.26
CA SER A 54 -8.60 5.87 2.26
C SER A 54 -7.68 5.70 1.05
N CYS A 55 -6.78 4.70 1.07
CA CYS A 55 -6.04 4.29 -0.12
C CYS A 55 -6.97 3.75 -1.21
N THR A 56 -8.07 3.09 -0.85
CA THR A 56 -9.12 2.65 -1.78
C THR A 56 -9.61 3.82 -2.61
N HIS A 57 -9.94 4.94 -1.96
CA HIS A 57 -10.36 6.15 -2.65
C HIS A 57 -9.25 6.80 -3.50
N ALA A 58 -7.97 6.68 -3.10
CA ALA A 58 -6.86 7.09 -3.95
C ALA A 58 -6.76 6.24 -5.22
N LEU A 59 -6.93 4.92 -5.12
CA LEU A 59 -6.98 3.99 -6.24
C LEU A 59 -8.18 4.26 -7.17
N GLU A 60 -9.38 4.53 -6.61
CA GLU A 60 -10.55 4.93 -7.37
C GLU A 60 -10.28 6.22 -8.16
N MET A 61 -9.70 7.24 -7.52
CA MET A 61 -9.31 8.48 -8.19
C MET A 61 -8.29 8.20 -9.32
N ALA A 62 -7.30 7.35 -9.10
CA ALA A 62 -6.33 6.96 -10.11
C ALA A 62 -6.98 6.25 -11.31
N ALA A 63 -7.96 5.36 -11.06
CA ALA A 63 -8.74 4.71 -12.12
C ALA A 63 -9.55 5.71 -12.96
N PHE A 64 -10.16 6.73 -12.34
CA PHE A 64 -10.82 7.83 -13.03
C PHE A 64 -9.86 8.68 -13.86
N LEU A 65 -8.70 9.03 -13.28
CA LEU A 65 -7.68 9.85 -13.94
C LEU A 65 -6.98 9.12 -15.08
N SER A 66 -6.90 7.80 -14.99
CA SER A 66 -6.40 6.91 -16.05
C SER A 66 -7.41 6.70 -17.18
N ASP A 67 -8.59 7.32 -17.08
CA ASP A 67 -9.68 7.23 -18.06
C ASP A 67 -10.14 5.80 -18.36
N ILE A 68 -10.15 4.94 -17.36
CA ILE A 68 -10.61 3.55 -17.45
C ILE A 68 -12.10 3.53 -17.80
N GLN A 69 -12.46 2.77 -18.83
CA GLN A 69 -13.81 2.62 -19.34
C GLN A 69 -14.34 1.18 -19.17
N PRO A 70 -15.67 0.98 -19.19
CA PRO A 70 -16.25 -0.37 -19.17
C PRO A 70 -15.69 -1.26 -20.29
N GLY A 71 -15.17 -2.43 -19.90
CA GLY A 71 -14.59 -3.41 -20.83
C GLY A 71 -13.09 -3.27 -21.06
N ASP A 72 -12.46 -2.20 -20.57
CA ASP A 72 -10.99 -2.11 -20.53
C ASP A 72 -10.41 -3.20 -19.64
N GLU A 73 -9.18 -3.63 -19.93
CA GLU A 73 -8.43 -4.58 -19.11
C GLU A 73 -7.35 -3.87 -18.29
N VAL A 74 -7.21 -4.32 -17.03
CA VAL A 74 -6.19 -3.82 -16.09
C VAL A 74 -5.40 -4.99 -15.54
N ILE A 75 -4.09 -4.96 -15.72
CA ILE A 75 -3.17 -6.01 -15.29
C ILE A 75 -2.69 -5.73 -13.86
N MET A 76 -2.75 -6.73 -12.99
CA MET A 76 -2.25 -6.66 -11.60
C MET A 76 -1.89 -8.04 -11.05
N PRO A 77 -1.12 -8.13 -9.95
CA PRO A 77 -0.91 -9.40 -9.27
C PRO A 77 -2.21 -9.88 -8.63
N SER A 78 -2.41 -11.19 -8.55
CA SER A 78 -3.54 -11.74 -7.80
C SER A 78 -3.30 -11.75 -6.29
N TYR A 79 -2.04 -11.66 -5.87
CA TYR A 79 -1.65 -11.57 -4.47
C TYR A 79 -1.67 -10.11 -3.99
N THR A 80 -2.84 -9.61 -3.68
CA THR A 80 -3.05 -8.24 -3.20
C THR A 80 -4.33 -8.13 -2.36
N PHE A 81 -4.53 -6.95 -1.75
CA PHE A 81 -5.79 -6.62 -1.09
C PHE A 81 -6.88 -6.28 -2.13
N VAL A 82 -8.13 -6.54 -1.78
CA VAL A 82 -9.28 -6.39 -2.69
C VAL A 82 -9.42 -4.99 -3.30
N SER A 83 -9.07 -3.94 -2.57
CA SER A 83 -9.18 -2.55 -3.03
C SER A 83 -8.38 -2.27 -4.30
N THR A 84 -7.26 -2.98 -4.51
CA THR A 84 -6.46 -2.84 -5.73
C THR A 84 -7.28 -3.18 -6.97
N ALA A 85 -8.12 -4.21 -6.90
CA ALA A 85 -9.00 -4.61 -8.00
C ALA A 85 -10.32 -3.82 -8.04
N ASP A 86 -10.96 -3.63 -6.87
CA ASP A 86 -12.27 -2.99 -6.76
C ASP A 86 -12.31 -1.60 -7.38
N ALA A 87 -11.26 -0.80 -7.21
CA ALA A 87 -11.17 0.55 -7.76
C ALA A 87 -11.37 0.58 -9.30
N PHE A 88 -10.86 -0.41 -9.99
CA PHE A 88 -10.98 -0.53 -11.45
C PHE A 88 -12.27 -1.26 -11.86
N VAL A 89 -12.70 -2.24 -11.08
CA VAL A 89 -13.99 -2.92 -11.27
C VAL A 89 -15.17 -1.95 -11.20
N LEU A 90 -15.13 -0.98 -10.28
CA LEU A 90 -16.12 0.10 -10.18
C LEU A 90 -16.21 0.96 -11.46
N ARG A 91 -15.14 1.01 -12.26
CA ARG A 91 -15.13 1.63 -13.59
C ARG A 91 -15.60 0.69 -14.71
N GLY A 92 -15.94 -0.55 -14.38
CA GLY A 92 -16.35 -1.57 -15.34
C GLY A 92 -15.19 -2.28 -16.05
N ALA A 93 -13.97 -2.14 -15.55
CA ALA A 93 -12.81 -2.85 -16.07
C ALA A 93 -12.90 -4.37 -15.81
N LYS A 94 -12.19 -5.12 -16.63
CA LYS A 94 -11.87 -6.53 -16.40
C LYS A 94 -10.45 -6.65 -15.86
N ILE A 95 -10.29 -7.40 -14.80
CA ILE A 95 -8.99 -7.58 -14.17
C ILE A 95 -8.26 -8.76 -14.83
N VAL A 96 -7.00 -8.53 -15.20
CA VAL A 96 -6.12 -9.57 -15.71
C VAL A 96 -5.07 -9.85 -14.65
N PHE A 97 -5.26 -10.92 -13.91
CA PHE A 97 -4.34 -11.35 -12.89
C PHE A 97 -3.11 -12.03 -13.50
N VAL A 98 -1.95 -11.70 -12.98
CA VAL A 98 -0.65 -12.27 -13.37
C VAL A 98 0.00 -12.89 -12.13
N ASP A 99 0.79 -13.94 -12.33
CA ASP A 99 1.50 -14.60 -11.25
C ASP A 99 2.56 -13.69 -10.60
N ILE A 100 3.04 -14.10 -9.47
CA ILE A 100 3.99 -13.33 -8.64
C ILE A 100 5.38 -13.96 -8.68
N ARG A 101 6.36 -13.17 -8.31
CA ARG A 101 7.70 -13.65 -7.95
C ARG A 101 7.65 -14.34 -6.58
N PRO A 102 8.21 -15.56 -6.46
CA PRO A 102 8.18 -16.26 -5.17
C PRO A 102 9.08 -15.63 -4.11
N ASP A 103 10.07 -14.83 -4.50
CA ASP A 103 11.01 -14.20 -3.56
C ASP A 103 10.43 -12.97 -2.88
N THR A 104 9.78 -12.06 -3.63
CA THR A 104 9.26 -10.78 -3.13
C THR A 104 7.76 -10.75 -2.91
N MET A 105 6.99 -11.72 -3.44
CA MET A 105 5.53 -11.73 -3.50
C MET A 105 4.94 -10.65 -4.42
N ASN A 106 5.76 -9.89 -5.13
CA ASN A 106 5.36 -8.86 -6.09
C ASN A 106 5.00 -9.48 -7.43
N ILE A 107 4.28 -8.74 -8.28
CA ILE A 107 3.99 -9.17 -9.66
C ILE A 107 5.26 -9.62 -10.38
N ASP A 108 5.21 -10.73 -11.12
CA ASP A 108 6.31 -11.11 -12.01
C ASP A 108 6.27 -10.26 -13.28
N GLU A 109 7.21 -9.34 -13.38
CA GLU A 109 7.32 -8.39 -14.48
C GLU A 109 7.53 -9.09 -15.85
N ASN A 110 8.06 -10.30 -15.85
CA ASN A 110 8.31 -11.05 -17.07
C ASN A 110 7.03 -11.65 -17.69
N LEU A 111 5.97 -11.75 -16.89
CA LEU A 111 4.69 -12.30 -17.31
C LEU A 111 3.70 -11.22 -17.78
N ILE A 112 4.02 -9.92 -17.58
CA ILE A 112 3.12 -8.81 -17.92
C ILE A 112 2.84 -8.73 -19.42
N GLU A 113 3.87 -8.83 -20.29
CA GLU A 113 3.71 -8.65 -21.73
C GLU A 113 2.76 -9.66 -22.36
N GLN A 114 2.74 -10.92 -21.89
CA GLN A 114 1.83 -11.96 -22.41
C GLN A 114 0.36 -11.71 -22.01
N ALA A 115 0.12 -10.90 -20.98
CA ALA A 115 -1.22 -10.55 -20.51
C ALA A 115 -1.83 -9.37 -21.27
N ILE A 116 -1.04 -8.66 -22.09
CA ILE A 116 -1.47 -7.45 -22.82
C ILE A 116 -2.33 -7.83 -24.01
N THR A 117 -3.46 -7.14 -24.15
CA THR A 117 -4.36 -7.18 -25.30
C THR A 117 -4.63 -5.79 -25.84
N ASP A 118 -5.41 -5.67 -26.90
CA ASP A 118 -5.88 -4.39 -27.43
C ASP A 118 -6.80 -3.61 -26.46
N LYS A 119 -7.32 -4.28 -25.44
CA LYS A 119 -8.16 -3.71 -24.38
C LYS A 119 -7.37 -3.28 -23.15
N THR A 120 -6.12 -3.67 -23.02
CA THR A 120 -5.31 -3.30 -21.85
C THR A 120 -5.08 -1.79 -21.82
N ARG A 121 -5.29 -1.16 -20.65
CA ARG A 121 -5.12 0.28 -20.42
C ARG A 121 -4.16 0.61 -19.29
N ALA A 122 -4.04 -0.27 -18.30
CA ALA A 122 -3.20 -0.01 -17.14
C ALA A 122 -2.53 -1.26 -16.59
N ILE A 123 -1.39 -1.03 -15.92
CA ILE A 123 -0.70 -2.00 -15.07
C ILE A 123 -0.73 -1.43 -13.65
N VAL A 124 -1.09 -2.27 -12.67
CA VAL A 124 -1.15 -1.89 -11.25
C VAL A 124 -0.19 -2.76 -10.45
N PRO A 125 1.10 -2.39 -10.36
CA PRO A 125 2.03 -3.04 -9.47
C PRO A 125 1.66 -2.76 -8.02
N VAL A 126 1.85 -3.77 -7.14
CA VAL A 126 1.64 -3.67 -5.70
C VAL A 126 2.97 -3.88 -5.00
N HIS A 127 3.42 -2.89 -4.23
CA HIS A 127 4.70 -2.94 -3.52
C HIS A 127 4.53 -3.68 -2.18
N TYR A 128 4.47 -5.00 -2.25
CA TYR A 128 4.21 -5.84 -1.08
C TYR A 128 5.31 -5.69 -0.02
N ALA A 129 4.91 -5.60 1.25
CA ALA A 129 5.79 -5.42 2.41
C ALA A 129 6.69 -4.15 2.37
N GLY A 130 6.39 -3.19 1.48
CA GLY A 130 7.24 -2.03 1.24
C GLY A 130 8.46 -2.32 0.38
N VAL A 131 8.49 -3.48 -0.29
CA VAL A 131 9.54 -3.86 -1.26
C VAL A 131 9.05 -3.53 -2.67
N ALA A 132 9.88 -2.86 -3.45
CA ALA A 132 9.53 -2.43 -4.80
C ALA A 132 9.29 -3.62 -5.75
N CYS A 133 8.31 -3.48 -6.66
CA CYS A 133 8.30 -4.24 -7.91
C CYS A 133 9.46 -3.81 -8.81
N GLU A 134 9.81 -4.61 -9.82
CA GLU A 134 10.80 -4.25 -10.86
C GLU A 134 10.28 -3.12 -11.76
N MET A 135 10.24 -1.90 -11.17
CA MET A 135 9.61 -0.74 -11.80
C MET A 135 10.27 -0.32 -13.11
N ASN A 136 11.58 -0.50 -13.27
CA ASN A 136 12.23 -0.20 -14.55
C ASN A 136 11.63 -1.02 -15.68
N ARG A 137 11.48 -2.36 -15.47
CA ARG A 137 10.90 -3.25 -16.48
C ARG A 137 9.42 -2.96 -16.71
N ILE A 138 8.66 -2.70 -15.65
CA ILE A 138 7.24 -2.34 -15.74
C ILE A 138 7.05 -1.05 -16.54
N MET A 139 7.86 -0.03 -16.29
CA MET A 139 7.79 1.25 -17.03
C MET A 139 8.21 1.12 -18.50
N GLU A 140 9.21 0.27 -18.83
CA GLU A 140 9.55 -0.06 -20.21
C GLU A 140 8.37 -0.69 -20.97
N ILE A 141 7.70 -1.67 -20.34
CA ILE A 141 6.52 -2.32 -20.90
C ILE A 141 5.40 -1.30 -21.09
N ALA A 142 5.10 -0.51 -20.06
CA ALA A 142 4.06 0.51 -20.11
C ALA A 142 4.30 1.53 -21.23
N GLN A 143 5.54 2.00 -21.40
CA GLN A 143 5.91 2.90 -22.48
C GLN A 143 5.74 2.26 -23.86
N LYS A 144 6.19 1.01 -24.03
CA LYS A 144 6.10 0.26 -25.29
C LYS A 144 4.66 0.09 -25.76
N TYR A 145 3.72 -0.13 -24.84
CA TYR A 145 2.32 -0.39 -25.14
C TYR A 145 1.38 0.79 -24.84
N ASN A 146 1.94 1.95 -24.48
CA ASN A 146 1.19 3.16 -24.13
C ASN A 146 0.15 2.90 -23.01
N LEU A 147 0.55 2.20 -21.95
CA LEU A 147 -0.27 1.87 -20.79
C LEU A 147 -0.03 2.85 -19.65
N LYS A 148 -1.04 3.04 -18.80
CA LYS A 148 -0.89 3.74 -17.52
C LYS A 148 -0.28 2.83 -16.47
N VAL A 149 0.50 3.39 -15.55
CA VAL A 149 1.02 2.68 -14.38
C VAL A 149 0.47 3.34 -13.12
N VAL A 150 -0.30 2.57 -12.35
CA VAL A 150 -0.84 2.99 -11.05
C VAL A 150 -0.19 2.15 -9.97
N GLU A 151 0.71 2.76 -9.18
CA GLU A 151 1.38 2.07 -8.09
C GLU A 151 0.45 1.96 -6.88
N ASP A 152 0.08 0.73 -6.50
CA ASP A 152 -0.47 0.47 -5.18
C ASP A 152 0.70 0.44 -4.17
N ALA A 153 0.99 1.60 -3.62
CA ALA A 153 2.02 1.82 -2.62
C ALA A 153 1.43 1.90 -1.20
N ALA A 154 0.29 1.21 -0.95
CA ALA A 154 -0.36 1.17 0.37
C ALA A 154 0.56 0.69 1.49
N GLN A 155 1.63 -0.02 1.17
CA GLN A 155 2.65 -0.51 2.09
C GLN A 155 4.01 0.16 1.86
N GLY A 156 4.10 1.07 0.88
CA GLY A 156 5.35 1.64 0.35
C GLY A 156 5.67 3.07 0.79
N VAL A 157 4.94 3.66 1.75
CA VAL A 157 5.22 5.02 2.22
C VAL A 157 6.62 5.09 2.82
N ASP A 158 7.45 5.98 2.28
CA ASP A 158 8.87 6.15 2.65
C ASP A 158 9.74 4.89 2.39
N ALA A 159 9.38 4.13 1.36
CA ALA A 159 10.22 3.10 0.76
C ALA A 159 10.67 3.56 -0.65
N TYR A 160 11.78 3.02 -1.15
CA TYR A 160 12.42 3.54 -2.35
C TYR A 160 12.91 2.44 -3.28
N TYR A 161 12.90 2.73 -4.58
CA TYR A 161 13.48 1.93 -5.65
C TYR A 161 14.51 2.75 -6.41
N HIS A 162 15.79 2.37 -6.36
CA HIS A 162 16.91 3.12 -6.92
C HIS A 162 16.88 4.62 -6.57
N GLY A 163 16.57 4.93 -5.30
CA GLY A 163 16.50 6.30 -4.77
C GLY A 163 15.22 7.07 -5.08
N LYS A 164 14.27 6.50 -5.85
CA LYS A 164 12.95 7.09 -6.10
C LYS A 164 11.93 6.53 -5.13
N ALA A 165 11.12 7.39 -4.52
CA ALA A 165 10.07 6.97 -3.60
C ALA A 165 9.01 6.12 -4.32
N LEU A 166 8.60 5.01 -3.71
CA LEU A 166 7.51 4.18 -4.24
C LEU A 166 6.22 5.00 -4.27
N GLY A 167 5.44 4.83 -5.34
CA GLY A 167 4.26 5.64 -5.63
C GLY A 167 4.55 6.89 -6.46
N THR A 168 5.84 7.19 -6.78
CA THR A 168 6.20 8.37 -7.60
C THR A 168 6.83 8.02 -8.94
N ILE A 169 6.90 6.74 -9.28
CA ILE A 169 7.59 6.23 -10.49
C ILE A 169 6.63 6.11 -11.66
N GLY A 170 5.41 5.63 -11.40
CA GLY A 170 4.34 5.50 -12.39
C GLY A 170 3.61 6.82 -12.71
N ASP A 171 2.45 6.71 -13.36
CA ASP A 171 1.58 7.87 -13.61
C ASP A 171 0.90 8.34 -12.34
N PHE A 172 0.49 7.42 -11.46
CA PHE A 172 -0.17 7.66 -10.18
C PHE A 172 0.35 6.72 -9.11
N GLY A 173 0.44 7.20 -7.87
CA GLY A 173 0.72 6.39 -6.69
C GLY A 173 -0.34 6.57 -5.62
N CYS A 174 -0.65 5.49 -4.91
CA CYS A 174 -1.69 5.44 -3.91
C CYS A 174 -1.12 4.98 -2.57
N TYR A 175 -1.14 5.86 -1.57
CA TYR A 175 -0.66 5.60 -0.22
C TYR A 175 -1.81 5.28 0.74
N SER A 176 -1.53 4.47 1.76
CA SER A 176 -2.45 4.16 2.84
C SER A 176 -1.94 4.70 4.17
N PHE A 177 -2.85 5.34 4.90
CA PHE A 177 -2.68 5.77 6.28
C PHE A 177 -3.73 5.13 7.20
N HIS A 178 -4.14 3.89 6.88
CA HIS A 178 -4.94 3.05 7.76
C HIS A 178 -4.18 2.72 9.05
N GLU A 179 -4.88 2.40 10.15
CA GLU A 179 -4.26 2.13 11.45
C GLU A 179 -3.18 1.03 11.44
N THR A 180 -3.23 0.12 10.48
CA THR A 180 -2.26 -0.98 10.34
C THR A 180 -0.95 -0.57 9.64
N LYS A 181 -0.84 0.66 9.14
CA LYS A 181 0.32 1.14 8.38
C LYS A 181 1.39 1.75 9.29
N ASN A 182 2.57 2.01 8.70
CA ASN A 182 3.69 2.62 9.42
C ASN A 182 3.33 3.98 9.99
N PHE A 183 2.57 4.76 9.22
CA PHE A 183 2.02 6.07 9.56
C PHE A 183 0.51 5.99 9.40
N THR A 184 -0.23 6.54 10.36
CA THR A 184 -1.68 6.40 10.35
C THR A 184 -2.40 7.72 10.63
N MET A 185 -3.63 7.80 10.15
CA MET A 185 -4.63 8.80 10.58
C MET A 185 -5.97 8.13 10.94
N GLY A 186 -5.89 6.86 11.39
CA GLY A 186 -7.02 5.97 11.61
C GLY A 186 -7.48 5.34 10.30
N GLU A 187 -8.25 6.07 9.52
CA GLU A 187 -8.59 5.80 8.14
C GLU A 187 -8.08 6.93 7.26
N GLY A 188 -7.35 6.61 6.20
CA GLY A 188 -6.86 7.61 5.25
C GLY A 188 -5.95 7.07 4.17
N GLY A 189 -5.65 7.96 3.23
CA GLY A 189 -4.74 7.69 2.12
C GLY A 189 -4.27 8.97 1.45
N ALA A 190 -3.50 8.81 0.39
CA ALA A 190 -3.16 9.90 -0.51
C ALA A 190 -2.96 9.39 -1.94
N LEU A 191 -3.43 10.18 -2.90
CA LEU A 191 -3.08 10.08 -4.30
C LEU A 191 -1.91 11.01 -4.59
N VAL A 192 -0.87 10.51 -5.26
CA VAL A 192 0.30 11.31 -5.66
C VAL A 192 0.61 11.14 -7.14
N PHE A 193 1.12 12.18 -7.80
CA PHE A 193 1.54 12.13 -9.18
C PHE A 193 2.43 13.32 -9.58
N GLN A 194 3.20 13.15 -10.68
CA GLN A 194 4.13 14.16 -11.17
C GLN A 194 3.51 15.14 -12.18
N LYS A 195 2.57 14.68 -13.02
CA LYS A 195 2.05 15.45 -14.15
C LYS A 195 0.97 16.43 -13.72
N ASN A 196 1.25 17.72 -13.83
CA ASN A 196 0.32 18.78 -13.46
C ASN A 196 -0.97 18.80 -14.29
N GLU A 197 -0.99 18.17 -15.45
CA GLU A 197 -2.18 18.09 -16.32
C GLU A 197 -3.39 17.40 -15.64
N TYR A 198 -3.14 16.52 -14.67
CA TYR A 198 -4.20 15.84 -13.91
C TYR A 198 -4.72 16.63 -12.72
N GLN A 199 -4.05 17.72 -12.32
CA GLN A 199 -4.36 18.43 -11.08
C GLN A 199 -5.82 18.90 -11.03
N GLU A 200 -6.29 19.62 -12.07
CA GLU A 200 -7.65 20.16 -12.10
C GLU A 200 -8.70 19.04 -12.02
N LYS A 201 -8.51 17.97 -12.80
CA LYS A 201 -9.43 16.83 -12.79
C LYS A 201 -9.42 16.12 -11.43
N ALA A 202 -8.27 16.00 -10.78
CA ALA A 202 -8.15 15.42 -9.45
C ALA A 202 -8.86 16.28 -8.37
N GLU A 203 -8.72 17.62 -8.43
CA GLU A 203 -9.44 18.54 -7.55
C GLU A 203 -10.96 18.39 -7.68
N VAL A 204 -11.45 18.40 -8.92
CA VAL A 204 -12.87 18.23 -9.23
C VAL A 204 -13.39 16.89 -8.70
N LEU A 205 -12.70 15.81 -9.02
CA LEU A 205 -13.06 14.44 -8.62
C LEU A 205 -13.12 14.31 -7.09
N ARG A 206 -12.12 14.85 -6.38
CA ARG A 206 -12.04 14.79 -4.91
C ARG A 206 -13.14 15.57 -4.23
N GLU A 207 -13.61 16.65 -4.85
CA GLU A 207 -14.59 17.61 -4.32
C GLU A 207 -15.96 17.52 -4.99
N LYS A 208 -16.49 16.30 -5.06
CA LYS A 208 -17.88 16.03 -5.45
C LYS A 208 -18.23 16.44 -6.88
N GLY A 209 -17.23 16.46 -7.78
CA GLY A 209 -17.43 16.85 -9.18
C GLY A 209 -17.59 18.37 -9.39
N THR A 210 -17.15 19.18 -8.42
CA THR A 210 -17.31 20.63 -8.49
C THR A 210 -16.00 21.35 -8.75
N ASP A 211 -16.08 22.57 -9.30
CA ASP A 211 -14.95 23.49 -9.47
C ASP A 211 -14.70 24.37 -8.23
N ARG A 212 -15.01 23.83 -7.03
CA ARG A 212 -14.88 24.53 -5.74
C ARG A 212 -13.45 25.04 -5.48
N SER A 213 -12.43 24.31 -5.87
CA SER A 213 -11.04 24.73 -5.73
C SER A 213 -10.75 25.99 -6.56
N LYS A 214 -11.35 26.13 -7.76
CA LYS A 214 -11.27 27.35 -8.57
C LYS A 214 -11.96 28.54 -7.90
N PHE A 215 -13.09 28.30 -7.23
CA PHE A 215 -13.80 29.34 -6.48
C PHE A 215 -12.91 29.89 -5.36
N PHE A 216 -12.29 29.05 -4.56
CA PHE A 216 -11.39 29.52 -3.49
C PHE A 216 -10.15 30.22 -3.99
N ARG A 217 -9.71 29.94 -5.22
CA ARG A 217 -8.63 30.69 -5.88
C ARG A 217 -9.10 31.98 -6.58
N GLY A 218 -10.40 32.33 -6.49
CA GLY A 218 -10.97 33.51 -7.13
C GLY A 218 -11.04 33.44 -8.65
N GLN A 219 -10.99 32.25 -9.23
CA GLN A 219 -11.01 32.03 -10.69
C GLN A 219 -12.42 31.92 -11.27
N VAL A 220 -13.42 31.68 -10.41
CA VAL A 220 -14.85 31.65 -10.74
C VAL A 220 -15.64 32.33 -9.63
N ASP A 221 -16.76 32.97 -9.97
CA ASP A 221 -17.63 33.69 -9.02
C ASP A 221 -18.45 32.74 -8.12
N LYS A 222 -18.80 31.56 -8.65
CA LYS A 222 -19.56 30.51 -7.96
C LYS A 222 -19.05 29.15 -8.44
N TYR A 223 -18.95 28.18 -7.53
CA TYR A 223 -18.65 26.83 -7.93
C TYR A 223 -19.91 26.08 -8.40
N ARG A 224 -19.71 25.15 -9.32
CA ARG A 224 -20.77 24.39 -9.97
C ARG A 224 -20.39 22.91 -10.02
N TRP A 225 -21.36 22.04 -10.18
CA TRP A 225 -21.13 20.65 -10.56
C TRP A 225 -20.73 20.59 -12.04
N ILE A 226 -19.56 20.10 -12.36
CA ILE A 226 -18.99 20.14 -13.71
C ILE A 226 -18.57 18.76 -14.25
N ASP A 227 -18.36 17.75 -13.38
CA ASP A 227 -17.94 16.40 -13.80
C ASP A 227 -18.26 15.37 -12.72
N TYR A 228 -17.85 14.11 -12.95
CA TYR A 228 -17.87 13.07 -11.93
C TYR A 228 -17.10 13.50 -10.67
N GLY A 229 -17.56 13.03 -9.53
CA GLY A 229 -16.86 13.27 -8.29
C GLY A 229 -17.49 12.56 -7.10
N SER A 230 -16.72 12.48 -6.02
CA SER A 230 -17.16 11.94 -4.74
C SER A 230 -16.56 12.72 -3.58
N SER A 231 -16.89 12.34 -2.37
CA SER A 231 -16.39 12.99 -1.16
C SER A 231 -15.13 12.28 -0.67
N TYR A 232 -14.00 12.49 -1.37
CA TYR A 232 -12.73 11.81 -1.07
C TYR A 232 -11.85 12.56 -0.05
N LEU A 233 -12.17 13.80 0.28
CA LEU A 233 -11.39 14.66 1.17
C LEU A 233 -11.55 14.25 2.64
N PRO A 234 -10.47 13.94 3.39
CA PRO A 234 -10.53 13.64 4.81
C PRO A 234 -10.71 14.91 5.67
N SER A 235 -11.05 14.73 6.96
CA SER A 235 -11.15 15.84 7.89
C SER A 235 -9.78 16.37 8.32
N GLU A 236 -9.75 17.63 8.80
CA GLU A 236 -8.52 18.20 9.40
C GLU A 236 -8.07 17.47 10.67
N MET A 237 -8.97 16.82 11.40
CA MET A 237 -8.61 16.02 12.57
C MET A 237 -7.76 14.80 12.15
N ASN A 238 -8.13 14.12 11.07
CA ASN A 238 -7.34 13.02 10.52
C ASN A 238 -5.98 13.54 10.01
N ALA A 239 -5.98 14.63 9.26
CA ALA A 239 -4.74 15.23 8.74
C ALA A 239 -3.81 15.71 9.87
N ALA A 240 -4.35 16.27 10.95
CA ALA A 240 -3.58 16.68 12.13
C ALA A 240 -2.90 15.48 12.82
N TYR A 241 -3.63 14.38 12.97
CA TYR A 241 -3.07 13.14 13.50
C TYR A 241 -1.91 12.64 12.63
N LEU A 242 -2.13 12.58 11.31
CA LEU A 242 -1.11 12.14 10.35
C LEU A 242 0.13 13.03 10.39
N TYR A 243 -0.06 14.35 10.42
CA TYR A 243 1.07 15.28 10.39
C TYR A 243 2.04 15.08 11.57
N ALA A 244 1.51 14.79 12.76
CA ALA A 244 2.34 14.47 13.93
C ALA A 244 3.26 13.27 13.67
N GLN A 245 2.78 12.27 12.94
CA GLN A 245 3.56 11.08 12.60
C GLN A 245 4.55 11.32 11.46
N LEU A 246 4.17 12.11 10.46
CA LEU A 246 5.06 12.47 9.36
C LEU A 246 6.29 13.28 9.85
N GLU A 247 6.11 14.15 10.83
CA GLU A 247 7.26 14.86 11.46
C GLU A 247 8.26 13.91 12.12
N GLU A 248 7.80 12.76 12.62
CA GLU A 248 8.61 11.75 13.32
C GLU A 248 8.93 10.53 12.42
N CYS A 249 8.78 10.70 11.09
CA CYS A 249 8.93 9.64 10.10
C CYS A 249 10.21 8.82 10.27
N ASP A 250 11.35 9.49 10.36
CA ASP A 250 12.67 8.85 10.52
C ASP A 250 12.79 8.06 11.84
N LYS A 251 12.12 8.53 12.89
CA LYS A 251 12.09 7.85 14.20
C LYS A 251 11.22 6.59 14.12
N ILE A 252 10.05 6.69 13.50
CA ILE A 252 9.14 5.54 13.32
C ILE A 252 9.83 4.47 12.49
N ASN A 253 10.37 4.82 11.32
CA ASN A 253 11.04 3.87 10.44
C ASN A 253 12.26 3.22 11.11
N ARG A 254 13.10 3.98 11.79
CA ARG A 254 14.25 3.46 12.53
C ARG A 254 13.87 2.40 13.57
N LYS A 255 12.79 2.64 14.33
CA LYS A 255 12.25 1.68 15.30
C LYS A 255 11.72 0.41 14.61
N ARG A 256 11.01 0.57 13.49
CA ARG A 256 10.50 -0.57 12.72
C ARG A 256 11.64 -1.41 12.13
N HIS A 257 12.69 -0.76 11.61
CA HIS A 257 13.89 -1.47 11.14
C HIS A 257 14.57 -2.25 12.26
N GLN A 258 14.68 -1.70 13.47
CA GLN A 258 15.23 -2.44 14.62
C GLN A 258 14.47 -3.74 14.88
N VAL A 259 13.13 -3.71 14.82
CA VAL A 259 12.29 -4.92 14.97
C VAL A 259 12.50 -5.88 13.80
N TYR A 260 12.50 -5.36 12.57
CA TYR A 260 12.70 -6.16 11.36
C TYR A 260 14.05 -6.88 11.37
N ASP A 261 15.13 -6.14 11.60
CA ASP A 261 16.49 -6.67 11.66
C ASP A 261 16.65 -7.67 12.81
N GLY A 262 16.00 -7.38 13.95
CA GLY A 262 15.94 -8.28 15.09
C GLY A 262 15.36 -9.66 14.75
N TYR A 263 14.24 -9.72 14.04
CA TYR A 263 13.70 -10.98 13.52
C TYR A 263 14.65 -11.62 12.50
N HIS A 264 15.16 -10.80 11.58
CA HIS A 264 15.98 -11.28 10.48
C HIS A 264 17.24 -11.97 10.96
N GLU A 265 17.90 -11.44 11.96
CA GLU A 265 19.06 -12.04 12.60
C GLU A 265 18.71 -13.36 13.33
N ARG A 266 17.65 -13.32 14.16
CA ARG A 266 17.29 -14.46 15.02
C ARG A 266 16.74 -15.69 14.28
N LEU A 267 16.21 -15.50 13.08
CA LEU A 267 15.64 -16.60 12.29
C LEU A 267 16.57 -17.10 11.17
N ALA A 268 17.80 -16.57 11.10
CA ALA A 268 18.76 -16.90 10.04
C ALA A 268 19.15 -18.39 10.00
N ASP A 269 19.31 -19.00 11.15
CA ASP A 269 19.69 -20.40 11.28
C ASP A 269 18.57 -21.36 10.87
N LEU A 270 17.29 -20.99 11.10
CA LEU A 270 16.14 -21.77 10.64
C LEU A 270 16.01 -21.73 9.12
N GLU A 271 16.32 -20.62 8.48
CA GLU A 271 16.42 -20.55 7.02
C GLU A 271 17.57 -21.39 6.50
N ALA A 272 18.76 -21.32 7.11
CA ALA A 272 19.91 -22.15 6.74
C ALA A 272 19.62 -23.65 6.89
N GLN A 273 18.72 -24.04 7.79
CA GLN A 273 18.23 -25.41 7.97
C GLN A 273 17.11 -25.77 6.97
N GLY A 274 16.63 -24.85 6.13
CA GLY A 274 15.53 -25.06 5.18
C GLY A 274 14.16 -25.23 5.84
N LYS A 275 13.98 -24.73 7.07
CA LYS A 275 12.71 -24.84 7.81
C LYS A 275 11.72 -23.73 7.45
N LEU A 276 12.24 -22.56 7.10
CA LEU A 276 11.45 -21.41 6.65
C LEU A 276 12.27 -20.57 5.66
N ASP A 277 11.58 -19.68 4.92
CA ASP A 277 12.20 -18.60 4.15
C ASP A 277 11.91 -17.26 4.85
N ARG A 278 12.93 -16.39 4.95
CA ARG A 278 12.80 -15.02 5.45
C ARG A 278 12.44 -14.07 4.29
N PRO A 279 11.99 -12.83 4.58
CA PRO A 279 11.74 -11.84 3.53
C PRO A 279 13.01 -11.54 2.75
N PHE A 280 12.89 -11.47 1.42
CA PHE A 280 13.96 -11.06 0.52
C PHE A 280 13.76 -9.60 0.08
N VAL A 281 14.82 -8.83 0.08
CA VAL A 281 14.85 -7.45 -0.40
C VAL A 281 15.86 -7.36 -1.53
N PRO A 282 15.43 -7.12 -2.79
CA PRO A 282 16.32 -7.00 -3.93
C PRO A 282 17.27 -5.80 -3.82
N ASP A 283 18.41 -5.88 -4.51
CA ASP A 283 19.33 -4.77 -4.65
C ASP A 283 18.62 -3.54 -5.27
N GLY A 284 18.98 -2.35 -4.78
CA GLY A 284 18.34 -1.10 -5.22
C GLY A 284 16.99 -0.80 -4.54
N CYS A 285 16.45 -1.71 -3.73
CA CYS A 285 15.27 -1.48 -2.90
C CYS A 285 15.67 -1.05 -1.50
N ALA A 286 15.07 0.05 -1.01
CA ALA A 286 15.14 0.47 0.39
C ALA A 286 13.73 0.38 0.98
N HIS A 287 13.43 -0.73 1.67
CA HIS A 287 12.12 -0.97 2.25
C HIS A 287 11.93 -0.17 3.55
N ASN A 288 10.67 0.01 3.95
CA ASN A 288 10.28 0.77 5.14
C ASN A 288 9.95 -0.11 6.36
N ALA A 289 10.37 -1.36 6.35
CA ALA A 289 10.04 -2.32 7.41
C ALA A 289 8.52 -2.35 7.74
N HIS A 290 7.68 -2.38 6.69
CA HIS A 290 6.22 -2.38 6.86
C HIS A 290 5.71 -3.60 7.60
N MET A 291 6.29 -4.76 7.34
CA MET A 291 5.96 -6.01 8.02
C MET A 291 7.17 -6.94 8.03
N TYR A 292 7.12 -7.92 8.92
CA TYR A 292 8.00 -9.09 8.85
C TYR A 292 7.13 -10.34 8.64
N TYR A 293 7.50 -11.18 7.68
CA TYR A 293 6.82 -12.44 7.42
C TYR A 293 7.83 -13.58 7.27
N ILE A 294 7.38 -14.78 7.44
CA ILE A 294 8.12 -15.99 7.11
C ILE A 294 7.27 -16.84 6.17
N LYS A 295 7.92 -17.66 5.35
CA LYS A 295 7.23 -18.68 4.55
C LYS A 295 7.68 -20.04 5.04
N VAL A 296 6.72 -20.88 5.42
CA VAL A 296 6.97 -22.24 5.85
C VAL A 296 6.72 -23.21 4.71
N LYS A 297 6.90 -24.52 4.93
CA LYS A 297 6.83 -25.54 3.90
C LYS A 297 5.51 -25.56 3.12
N ASP A 298 4.38 -25.50 3.83
CA ASP A 298 3.04 -25.67 3.26
C ASP A 298 1.95 -25.11 4.18
N LEU A 299 0.71 -25.14 3.70
CA LEU A 299 -0.49 -24.68 4.42
C LEU A 299 -0.70 -25.42 5.75
N ALA A 300 -0.42 -26.72 5.79
CA ALA A 300 -0.60 -27.52 7.01
C ALA A 300 0.38 -27.08 8.10
N THR A 301 1.64 -26.87 7.74
CA THR A 301 2.68 -26.36 8.64
C THR A 301 2.34 -24.94 9.11
N ARG A 302 1.90 -24.05 8.20
CA ARG A 302 1.47 -22.70 8.56
C ARG A 302 0.30 -22.72 9.56
N THR A 303 -0.69 -23.56 9.32
CA THR A 303 -1.88 -23.68 10.20
C THR A 303 -1.48 -24.15 11.61
N ARG A 304 -0.61 -25.15 11.71
CA ARG A 304 -0.07 -25.61 12.99
C ARG A 304 0.73 -24.52 13.71
N LEU A 305 1.59 -23.81 12.97
CA LEU A 305 2.40 -22.72 13.53
C LEU A 305 1.54 -21.56 14.05
N ILE A 306 0.48 -21.18 13.32
CA ILE A 306 -0.49 -20.17 13.79
C ILE A 306 -1.13 -20.59 15.12
N ALA A 307 -1.61 -21.84 15.21
CA ALA A 307 -2.23 -22.35 16.43
C ALA A 307 -1.23 -22.34 17.60
N TYR A 308 -0.04 -22.87 17.36
CA TYR A 308 1.04 -22.91 18.35
C TYR A 308 1.44 -21.54 18.89
N LEU A 309 1.63 -20.55 17.99
CA LEU A 309 1.97 -19.18 18.38
C LEU A 309 0.84 -18.53 19.22
N ARG A 310 -0.42 -18.76 18.85
CA ARG A 310 -1.59 -18.27 19.60
C ARG A 310 -1.67 -18.87 20.99
N GLU A 311 -1.42 -20.17 21.15
CA GLU A 311 -1.34 -20.85 22.44
C GLU A 311 -0.23 -20.29 23.33
N ASN A 312 0.85 -19.77 22.72
CA ASN A 312 1.94 -19.08 23.42
C ASN A 312 1.73 -17.56 23.54
N GLY A 313 0.49 -17.07 23.36
CA GLY A 313 0.16 -15.66 23.56
C GLY A 313 0.68 -14.70 22.50
N ILE A 314 0.97 -15.18 21.29
CA ILE A 314 1.44 -14.40 20.15
C ILE A 314 0.33 -14.38 19.07
N ALA A 315 0.01 -13.21 18.53
CA ALA A 315 -1.01 -13.04 17.49
C ALA A 315 -0.38 -12.94 16.09
N PRO A 316 -0.16 -14.05 15.35
CA PRO A 316 0.27 -14.00 13.96
C PRO A 316 -0.92 -13.81 13.01
N ALA A 317 -0.65 -13.41 11.77
CA ALA A 317 -1.66 -13.29 10.73
C ALA A 317 -1.17 -13.84 9.38
N PHE A 318 -2.06 -14.44 8.61
CA PHE A 318 -1.78 -14.79 7.21
C PHE A 318 -2.07 -13.59 6.27
N HIS A 319 -1.58 -13.65 5.04
CA HIS A 319 -1.78 -12.68 3.94
C HIS A 319 -1.55 -13.39 2.61
N TYR A 320 -2.29 -13.17 1.60
CA TYR A 320 -3.70 -12.90 1.32
C TYR A 320 -4.35 -14.17 0.79
N VAL A 321 -5.67 -14.26 0.71
CA VAL A 321 -6.31 -15.23 -0.19
C VAL A 321 -6.17 -14.64 -1.60
N PRO A 322 -5.64 -15.39 -2.59
CA PRO A 322 -5.49 -14.90 -3.96
C PRO A 322 -6.83 -14.42 -4.55
N LEU A 323 -6.82 -13.27 -5.21
CA LEU A 323 -8.04 -12.67 -5.72
C LEU A 323 -8.67 -13.49 -6.84
N HIS A 324 -7.86 -14.08 -7.74
CA HIS A 324 -8.36 -14.82 -8.91
C HIS A 324 -9.23 -16.03 -8.57
N SER A 325 -9.01 -16.64 -7.41
CA SER A 325 -9.79 -17.79 -6.92
C SER A 325 -10.97 -17.40 -6.01
N SER A 326 -11.17 -16.10 -5.78
CA SER A 326 -12.32 -15.59 -5.02
C SER A 326 -13.55 -15.41 -5.92
N PRO A 327 -14.78 -15.44 -5.36
CA PRO A 327 -16.00 -15.26 -6.17
C PRO A 327 -16.04 -13.96 -6.98
N ALA A 328 -15.50 -12.86 -6.45
CA ALA A 328 -15.40 -11.60 -7.17
C ALA A 328 -14.32 -11.65 -8.26
N GLY A 329 -13.18 -12.27 -7.97
CA GLY A 329 -12.11 -12.44 -8.94
C GLY A 329 -12.53 -13.27 -10.16
N GLU A 330 -13.25 -14.36 -9.95
CA GLU A 330 -13.84 -15.18 -11.04
C GLU A 330 -14.89 -14.41 -11.87
N LYS A 331 -15.68 -13.55 -11.21
CA LYS A 331 -16.71 -12.74 -11.86
C LYS A 331 -16.13 -11.60 -12.69
N PHE A 332 -15.15 -10.87 -12.15
CA PHE A 332 -14.68 -9.61 -12.70
C PHE A 332 -13.32 -9.71 -13.40
N GLY A 333 -12.63 -10.86 -13.29
CA GLY A 333 -11.30 -11.02 -13.85
C GLY A 333 -11.06 -12.37 -14.49
N ARG A 334 -9.80 -12.57 -14.88
CA ARG A 334 -9.23 -13.84 -15.35
C ARG A 334 -7.77 -13.91 -14.93
N PHE A 335 -7.25 -15.10 -14.71
CA PHE A 335 -5.82 -15.32 -14.55
C PHE A 335 -5.18 -15.55 -15.93
N CYS A 336 -4.02 -14.93 -16.18
CA CYS A 336 -3.27 -15.09 -17.42
C CYS A 336 -2.09 -16.02 -17.18
N GLY A 337 -1.98 -17.08 -17.95
CA GLY A 337 -0.96 -18.12 -17.78
C GLY A 337 -1.33 -19.13 -16.69
N GLU A 338 -0.30 -19.69 -16.03
CA GLU A 338 -0.43 -20.67 -14.94
C GLU A 338 -0.19 -20.01 -13.59
N ASP A 339 -0.96 -20.40 -12.57
CA ASP A 339 -0.74 -20.05 -11.17
C ASP A 339 0.33 -21.00 -10.57
N VAL A 340 1.60 -20.64 -10.74
CA VAL A 340 2.72 -21.45 -10.26
C VAL A 340 3.07 -21.07 -8.82
N TYR A 341 3.01 -19.79 -8.49
CA TYR A 341 3.50 -19.24 -7.23
C TYR A 341 2.43 -18.57 -6.38
N THR A 342 1.47 -17.88 -6.96
CA THR A 342 0.52 -17.06 -6.18
C THR A 342 -0.20 -17.85 -5.10
N THR A 343 -0.87 -18.94 -5.43
CA THR A 343 -1.57 -19.78 -4.43
C THR A 343 -0.59 -20.46 -3.49
N LYS A 344 0.45 -21.09 -4.04
CA LYS A 344 1.46 -21.80 -3.26
C LYS A 344 2.12 -20.91 -2.21
N GLU A 345 2.61 -19.74 -2.59
CA GLU A 345 3.31 -18.84 -1.68
C GLU A 345 2.34 -18.17 -0.68
N SER A 346 1.11 -17.87 -1.08
CA SER A 346 0.07 -17.37 -0.18
C SER A 346 -0.27 -18.37 0.94
N GLU A 347 -0.27 -19.67 0.64
CA GLU A 347 -0.52 -20.74 1.62
C GLU A 347 0.62 -20.94 2.61
N ARG A 348 1.85 -20.58 2.22
CA ARG A 348 3.07 -20.71 3.02
C ARG A 348 3.33 -19.53 3.94
N LEU A 349 2.82 -18.33 3.58
CA LEU A 349 3.20 -17.07 4.21
C LEU A 349 2.48 -16.84 5.54
N LEU A 350 3.25 -16.48 6.56
CA LEU A 350 2.81 -16.07 7.89
C LEU A 350 3.48 -14.77 8.29
N ARG A 351 2.69 -13.78 8.69
CA ARG A 351 3.18 -12.50 9.22
C ARG A 351 3.33 -12.59 10.73
N LEU A 352 4.45 -12.08 11.23
CA LEU A 352 4.75 -11.97 12.65
C LEU A 352 4.31 -10.60 13.20
N PRO A 353 4.07 -10.48 14.52
CA PRO A 353 3.82 -9.20 15.17
C PRO A 353 4.87 -8.16 14.80
N MET A 354 4.44 -6.98 14.34
CA MET A 354 5.35 -5.90 13.98
C MET A 354 4.69 -4.53 14.08
N PHE A 355 5.10 -3.73 15.07
CA PHE A 355 4.61 -2.37 15.29
C PHE A 355 5.68 -1.50 15.98
N TYR A 356 5.45 -0.20 16.03
CA TYR A 356 6.40 0.80 16.50
C TYR A 356 6.95 0.53 17.91
N ASP A 357 6.09 0.13 18.85
CA ASP A 357 6.45 -0.08 20.26
C ASP A 357 6.72 -1.55 20.63
N LEU A 358 6.85 -2.45 19.63
CA LEU A 358 7.23 -3.83 19.90
C LEU A 358 8.63 -3.86 20.51
N SER A 359 8.76 -4.47 21.70
CA SER A 359 10.03 -4.55 22.40
C SER A 359 10.96 -5.61 21.80
N MET A 360 12.25 -5.46 21.99
CA MET A 360 13.21 -6.48 21.55
C MET A 360 13.06 -7.78 22.36
N ASP A 361 12.62 -7.69 23.63
CA ASP A 361 12.32 -8.86 24.46
C ASP A 361 11.12 -9.64 23.87
N ASP A 362 10.11 -8.95 23.32
CA ASP A 362 9.01 -9.61 22.60
C ASP A 362 9.50 -10.27 21.32
N VAL A 363 10.41 -9.62 20.58
CA VAL A 363 11.05 -10.20 19.38
C VAL A 363 11.84 -11.46 19.74
N ASP A 364 12.62 -11.42 20.84
CA ASP A 364 13.36 -12.56 21.35
C ASP A 364 12.41 -13.73 21.71
N TYR A 365 11.35 -13.43 22.43
CA TYR A 365 10.34 -14.41 22.82
C TYR A 365 9.65 -15.06 21.61
N ILE A 366 9.24 -14.25 20.62
CA ILE A 366 8.59 -14.75 19.41
C ILE A 366 9.56 -15.67 18.64
N ALA A 367 10.81 -15.24 18.46
CA ALA A 367 11.83 -16.04 17.77
C ALA A 367 12.11 -17.36 18.52
N GLU A 368 12.23 -17.33 19.86
CA GLU A 368 12.39 -18.53 20.68
C GLU A 368 11.24 -19.52 20.46
N LYS A 369 9.98 -19.03 20.43
CA LYS A 369 8.83 -19.89 20.17
C LYS A 369 8.85 -20.51 18.77
N ILE A 370 9.30 -19.76 17.75
CA ILE A 370 9.46 -20.30 16.40
C ILE A 370 10.55 -21.39 16.38
N HIS A 371 11.67 -21.23 17.10
CA HIS A 371 12.70 -22.25 17.22
C HIS A 371 12.22 -23.54 17.92
N GLN A 372 11.32 -23.40 18.91
CA GLN A 372 10.74 -24.53 19.64
C GLN A 372 9.66 -25.28 18.84
N PHE A 373 9.19 -24.70 17.71
CA PHE A 373 8.17 -25.34 16.88
C PHE A 373 8.75 -26.51 16.08
N GLU A 374 7.99 -27.63 15.98
CA GLU A 374 8.32 -28.77 15.13
C GLU A 374 7.79 -28.55 13.70
N PHE A 375 8.70 -28.12 12.82
CA PHE A 375 8.38 -27.83 11.42
C PHE A 375 7.97 -29.06 10.61
#